data_02164f73c7e02a83da50c4b9a81f6032
#
_entry.id   02164f73c7e02a83da50c4b9a81f6032
#
_cell.length_a   1.000
_cell.length_b   1.000
_cell.length_c   1.000
_cell.angle_alpha   90.00
_cell.angle_beta   90.00
_cell.angle_gamma   90.00
#
_symmetry.space_group_name_H-M   'P 1'
#
loop_
_entity.id
_entity.type
_entity.pdbx_description
1 polymer ?
#
loop_
_entity_poly.entity_id
_entity_poly.type
_entity_poly.pdbx_seq_one_letter_code
_entity_poly.pdbx_strand_id
1 'polypeptide(L)'
;NPSASVRSLQRNKEDRDMQKLESSLKNMVLVLVGVALVVGAVLAYVNHITSGPIAQKAEQSLAAGIKSVMGTDDLQVAAPKEVPQTIDGKEVTFIVHACSDKSGNSLGAAVESTTGGFGGDLKVLVGFDKEGKILGYTLLQHSETPGLGAKASTWFQKDGKGSIIGKTPKDGDLHVSKDDKSGNAVDAITASTITSRAFLKAINQAYAAYTQQGTDGKSGATKVKKG
;
A
#
# COMPACT_ATOMS: atom_id res chain seq x y z
N ASN A 1 39.55 62.97 33.40
CA ASN A 1 38.10 62.69 33.55
C ASN A 1 37.78 61.33 32.92
N PRO A 2 37.64 60.28 33.72
CA PRO A 2 37.43 58.90 33.19
C PRO A 2 36.01 58.67 32.72
N SER A 3 35.11 59.58 32.89
CA SER A 3 33.67 59.38 32.63
C SER A 3 33.27 59.48 31.15
N ALA A 4 34.06 60.16 30.30
CA ALA A 4 33.70 60.32 28.90
C ALA A 4 34.11 59.11 28.06
N SER A 5 35.22 58.46 28.38
CA SER A 5 35.73 57.27 27.70
C SER A 5 34.86 56.02 27.96
N VAL A 6 34.36 55.86 29.18
CA VAL A 6 33.46 54.77 29.55
C VAL A 6 32.10 54.90 28.87
N ARG A 7 31.54 56.10 28.76
CA ARG A 7 30.29 56.35 28.04
C ARG A 7 30.37 56.11 26.54
N SER A 8 31.52 56.44 25.93
CA SER A 8 31.71 56.17 24.50
C SER A 8 31.85 54.68 24.20
N LEU A 9 32.48 53.92 25.11
CA LEU A 9 32.61 52.44 24.98
C LEU A 9 31.27 51.76 25.22
N GLN A 10 30.44 52.25 26.16
CA GLN A 10 29.11 51.71 26.36
C GLN A 10 28.18 51.97 25.18
N ARG A 11 28.17 53.20 24.64
CA ARG A 11 27.37 53.58 23.49
C ARG A 11 27.77 52.74 22.23
N ASN A 12 29.06 52.50 22.01
CA ASN A 12 29.54 51.65 20.93
C ASN A 12 29.19 50.17 21.09
N LYS A 13 28.95 49.72 22.34
CA LYS A 13 28.50 48.34 22.63
C LYS A 13 27.01 48.22 22.43
N GLU A 14 26.22 49.21 22.86
CA GLU A 14 24.77 49.30 22.64
C GLU A 14 24.42 49.43 21.16
N ASP A 15 25.19 50.24 20.38
CA ASP A 15 24.99 50.34 18.94
C ASP A 15 25.36 49.07 18.19
N ARG A 16 26.32 48.26 18.65
CA ARG A 16 26.65 46.96 18.08
C ARG A 16 25.62 45.89 18.45
N ASP A 17 25.06 45.95 19.64
CA ASP A 17 23.99 45.01 20.07
C ASP A 17 22.66 45.36 19.43
N MET A 18 22.38 46.62 19.10
CA MET A 18 21.19 47.06 18.36
C MET A 18 21.26 46.75 16.85
N GLN A 19 22.44 46.63 16.26
CA GLN A 19 22.60 46.17 14.88
C GLN A 19 22.38 44.67 14.71
N LYS A 20 22.22 43.92 15.81
CA LYS A 20 22.12 42.47 15.78
C LYS A 20 20.72 41.93 15.59
N LEU A 21 19.65 42.67 15.61
CA LEU A 21 18.31 42.14 15.43
C LEU A 21 17.30 43.19 14.95
N GLU A 22 17.58 43.86 13.84
CA GLU A 22 16.45 44.22 13.00
C GLU A 22 16.08 42.99 12.16
N SER A 23 15.45 42.02 12.82
CA SER A 23 14.68 41.01 12.12
C SER A 23 13.41 41.69 11.60
N SER A 24 13.58 42.52 10.56
CA SER A 24 12.45 43.04 9.83
C SER A 24 11.60 41.86 9.40
N LEU A 25 10.28 41.88 9.66
CA LEU A 25 9.32 40.90 9.18
C LEU A 25 9.59 40.52 7.71
N LYS A 26 10.04 41.50 6.90
CA LYS A 26 10.45 41.28 5.52
C LYS A 26 11.62 40.32 5.39
N ASN A 27 12.66 40.43 6.22
CA ASN A 27 13.81 39.52 6.17
C ASN A 27 13.44 38.09 6.65
N MET A 28 12.61 37.99 7.67
CA MET A 28 12.10 36.67 8.13
C MET A 28 11.29 35.97 7.04
N VAL A 29 10.37 36.70 6.39
CA VAL A 29 9.57 36.18 5.29
C VAL A 29 10.47 35.78 4.10
N LEU A 30 11.44 36.64 3.74
CA LEU A 30 12.34 36.39 2.62
C LEU A 30 13.23 35.17 2.84
N VAL A 31 13.77 34.99 4.05
CA VAL A 31 14.54 33.80 4.43
C VAL A 31 13.66 32.55 4.43
N LEU A 32 12.44 32.63 5.01
CA LEU A 32 11.51 31.50 5.04
C LEU A 32 11.11 31.05 3.63
N VAL A 33 10.76 32.01 2.77
CA VAL A 33 10.41 31.72 1.35
C VAL A 33 11.64 31.18 0.60
N GLY A 34 12.82 31.78 0.81
CA GLY A 34 14.07 31.31 0.19
C GLY A 34 14.39 29.86 0.57
N VAL A 35 14.31 29.53 1.86
CA VAL A 35 14.53 28.15 2.34
C VAL A 35 13.47 27.20 1.78
N ALA A 36 12.19 27.59 1.78
CA ALA A 36 11.11 26.77 1.23
C ALA A 36 11.31 26.49 -0.26
N LEU A 37 11.74 27.47 -1.05
CA LEU A 37 12.03 27.29 -2.47
C LEU A 37 13.21 26.33 -2.70
N VAL A 38 14.30 26.49 -1.94
CA VAL A 38 15.47 25.60 -2.05
C VAL A 38 15.09 24.17 -1.68
N VAL A 39 14.42 23.97 -0.55
CA VAL A 39 13.96 22.64 -0.12
C VAL A 39 12.99 22.03 -1.13
N GLY A 40 12.02 22.82 -1.63
CA GLY A 40 11.09 22.38 -2.66
C GLY A 40 11.78 21.97 -3.97
N ALA A 41 12.77 22.75 -4.41
CA ALA A 41 13.56 22.43 -5.61
C ALA A 41 14.38 21.14 -5.43
N VAL A 42 15.02 20.96 -4.27
CA VAL A 42 15.77 19.73 -3.96
C VAL A 42 14.85 18.52 -3.93
N LEU A 43 13.70 18.62 -3.27
CA LEU A 43 12.72 17.53 -3.23
C LEU A 43 12.18 17.18 -4.63
N ALA A 44 11.85 18.19 -5.44
CA ALA A 44 11.39 17.99 -6.82
C ALA A 44 12.48 17.31 -7.68
N TYR A 45 13.73 17.72 -7.53
CA TYR A 45 14.87 17.12 -8.24
C TYR A 45 15.09 15.66 -7.84
N VAL A 46 15.09 15.37 -6.54
CA VAL A 46 15.22 13.99 -6.03
C VAL A 46 14.06 13.14 -6.53
N ASN A 47 12.82 13.62 -6.45
CA ASN A 47 11.65 12.91 -6.96
C ASN A 47 11.76 12.63 -8.46
N HIS A 48 12.23 13.59 -9.26
CA HIS A 48 12.40 13.41 -10.70
C HIS A 48 13.43 12.30 -11.04
N ILE A 49 14.55 12.25 -10.32
CA ILE A 49 15.58 11.21 -10.55
C ILE A 49 15.13 9.84 -10.07
N THR A 50 14.38 9.78 -8.96
CA THR A 50 14.02 8.50 -8.33
C THR A 50 12.74 7.88 -8.90
N SER A 51 11.86 8.65 -9.55
CA SER A 51 10.58 8.16 -10.09
C SER A 51 10.75 7.05 -11.13
N GLY A 52 11.72 7.19 -12.06
CA GLY A 52 12.00 6.19 -13.09
C GLY A 52 12.46 4.83 -12.52
N PRO A 53 13.55 4.79 -11.73
CA PRO A 53 13.99 3.56 -11.08
C PRO A 53 12.96 2.91 -10.16
N ILE A 54 12.12 3.71 -9.47
CA ILE A 54 11.04 3.22 -8.61
C ILE A 54 9.98 2.51 -9.46
N ALA A 55 9.54 3.12 -10.57
CA ALA A 55 8.55 2.52 -11.45
C ALA A 55 9.03 1.19 -12.06
N GLN A 56 10.27 1.14 -12.56
CA GLN A 56 10.87 -0.10 -13.09
C GLN A 56 10.96 -1.21 -12.03
N LYS A 57 11.35 -0.84 -10.81
CA LYS A 57 11.46 -1.80 -9.72
C LYS A 57 10.10 -2.31 -9.26
N ALA A 58 9.08 -1.46 -9.27
CA ALA A 58 7.71 -1.84 -8.98
C ALA A 58 7.16 -2.83 -10.02
N GLU A 59 7.40 -2.59 -11.31
CA GLU A 59 6.99 -3.49 -12.40
C GLU A 59 7.69 -4.85 -12.31
N GLN A 60 9.02 -4.87 -12.07
CA GLN A 60 9.77 -6.10 -11.87
C GLN A 60 9.28 -6.88 -10.63
N SER A 61 9.00 -6.17 -9.54
CA SER A 61 8.48 -6.76 -8.30
C SER A 61 7.09 -7.34 -8.51
N LEU A 62 6.24 -6.67 -9.31
CA LEU A 62 4.91 -7.16 -9.65
C LEU A 62 5.00 -8.43 -10.51
N ALA A 63 5.82 -8.45 -11.56
CA ALA A 63 6.00 -9.61 -12.41
C ALA A 63 6.53 -10.84 -11.63
N ALA A 64 7.53 -10.62 -10.76
CA ALA A 64 8.03 -11.65 -9.86
C ALA A 64 6.98 -12.08 -8.84
N GLY A 65 6.22 -11.13 -8.32
CA GLY A 65 5.12 -11.36 -7.40
C GLY A 65 4.03 -12.24 -8.00
N ILE A 66 3.59 -11.97 -9.23
CA ILE A 66 2.57 -12.77 -9.92
C ILE A 66 3.02 -14.24 -10.04
N LYS A 67 4.25 -14.49 -10.45
CA LYS A 67 4.81 -15.85 -10.52
C LYS A 67 4.81 -16.53 -9.15
N SER A 68 5.26 -15.80 -8.13
CA SER A 68 5.31 -16.31 -6.76
C SER A 68 3.93 -16.68 -6.21
N VAL A 69 2.92 -15.82 -6.40
CA VAL A 69 1.57 -16.07 -5.86
C VAL A 69 0.80 -17.12 -6.64
N MET A 70 1.13 -17.33 -7.93
CA MET A 70 0.55 -18.38 -8.76
C MET A 70 1.28 -19.73 -8.60
N GLY A 71 2.46 -19.74 -7.95
CA GLY A 71 3.23 -20.93 -7.67
C GLY A 71 3.83 -21.60 -8.90
N THR A 72 3.99 -20.86 -10.00
CA THR A 72 4.60 -21.36 -11.25
C THR A 72 5.34 -20.25 -11.97
N ASP A 73 6.49 -20.59 -12.54
CA ASP A 73 7.27 -19.71 -13.41
C ASP A 73 6.80 -19.75 -14.86
N ASP A 74 6.06 -20.79 -15.21
CA ASP A 74 5.64 -21.10 -16.57
C ASP A 74 4.22 -20.62 -16.83
N LEU A 75 4.04 -19.30 -16.76
CA LEU A 75 2.74 -18.65 -16.95
C LEU A 75 2.83 -17.50 -17.95
N GLN A 76 1.72 -17.27 -18.63
CA GLN A 76 1.46 -16.07 -19.42
C GLN A 76 0.48 -15.18 -18.66
N VAL A 77 0.84 -13.91 -18.52
CA VAL A 77 0.01 -12.90 -17.85
C VAL A 77 -0.66 -12.05 -18.93
N ALA A 78 -1.97 -11.99 -18.94
CA ALA A 78 -2.71 -11.09 -19.82
C ALA A 78 -2.55 -9.62 -19.39
N ALA A 79 -2.92 -8.71 -20.30
CA ALA A 79 -2.95 -7.30 -19.96
C ALA A 79 -3.80 -7.06 -18.69
N PRO A 80 -3.35 -6.19 -17.78
CA PRO A 80 -4.08 -5.91 -16.54
C PRO A 80 -5.47 -5.37 -16.85
N LYS A 81 -6.47 -5.87 -16.14
CA LYS A 81 -7.86 -5.40 -16.22
C LYS A 81 -8.22 -4.65 -14.95
N GLU A 82 -8.67 -3.44 -15.10
CA GLU A 82 -9.23 -2.64 -14.00
C GLU A 82 -10.66 -3.07 -13.71
N VAL A 83 -10.95 -3.33 -12.43
CA VAL A 83 -12.27 -3.73 -11.94
C VAL A 83 -12.69 -2.73 -10.87
N PRO A 84 -13.52 -1.72 -11.21
CA PRO A 84 -14.03 -0.78 -10.22
C PRO A 84 -15.09 -1.46 -9.35
N GLN A 85 -15.04 -1.21 -8.04
CA GLN A 85 -16.03 -1.66 -7.06
C GLN A 85 -16.37 -0.53 -6.09
N THR A 86 -17.60 -0.47 -5.64
CA THR A 86 -17.99 0.44 -4.56
C THR A 86 -17.90 -0.27 -3.23
N ILE A 87 -16.98 0.15 -2.36
CA ILE A 87 -16.75 -0.40 -1.03
C ILE A 87 -16.93 0.71 0.00
N ASP A 88 -17.82 0.49 0.94
CA ASP A 88 -18.14 1.47 1.99
C ASP A 88 -18.50 2.87 1.41
N GLY A 89 -19.19 2.91 0.25
CA GLY A 89 -19.59 4.13 -0.45
C GLY A 89 -18.45 4.85 -1.20
N LYS A 90 -17.26 4.24 -1.30
CA LYS A 90 -16.12 4.75 -2.06
C LYS A 90 -15.84 3.86 -3.26
N GLU A 91 -15.55 4.46 -4.39
CA GLU A 91 -15.08 3.74 -5.57
C GLU A 91 -13.63 3.32 -5.37
N VAL A 92 -13.36 2.02 -5.48
CA VAL A 92 -12.01 1.41 -5.37
C VAL A 92 -11.78 0.60 -6.63
N THR A 93 -10.66 0.82 -7.29
CA THR A 93 -10.26 0.08 -8.49
C THR A 93 -9.28 -1.03 -8.13
N PHE A 94 -9.63 -2.26 -8.48
CA PHE A 94 -8.76 -3.43 -8.38
C PHE A 94 -8.09 -3.70 -9.72
N ILE A 95 -6.87 -4.22 -9.69
CA ILE A 95 -6.13 -4.62 -10.89
C ILE A 95 -6.06 -6.14 -10.90
N VAL A 96 -6.64 -6.74 -11.95
CA VAL A 96 -6.70 -8.20 -12.12
C VAL A 96 -5.82 -8.61 -13.27
N HIS A 97 -4.87 -9.50 -12.99
CA HIS A 97 -3.94 -10.10 -13.94
C HIS A 97 -4.36 -11.54 -14.20
N ALA A 98 -5.06 -11.78 -15.29
CA ALA A 98 -5.44 -13.14 -15.68
C ALA A 98 -4.19 -13.94 -16.07
N CYS A 99 -4.08 -15.15 -15.54
CA CYS A 99 -2.94 -16.03 -15.74
C CYS A 99 -3.35 -17.30 -16.49
N SER A 100 -2.56 -17.69 -17.49
CA SER A 100 -2.75 -18.91 -18.27
C SER A 100 -1.43 -19.65 -18.41
N ASP A 101 -1.49 -20.95 -18.74
CA ASP A 101 -0.34 -21.72 -19.13
C ASP A 101 0.10 -21.41 -20.58
N LYS A 102 1.21 -21.98 -21.04
CA LYS A 102 1.70 -21.83 -22.41
C LYS A 102 0.73 -22.36 -23.47
N SER A 103 -0.19 -23.22 -23.09
CA SER A 103 -1.21 -23.79 -23.98
C SER A 103 -2.49 -22.94 -24.02
N GLY A 104 -2.53 -21.81 -23.30
CA GLY A 104 -3.66 -20.91 -23.22
C GLY A 104 -4.76 -21.35 -22.22
N ASN A 105 -4.54 -22.43 -21.44
CA ASN A 105 -5.50 -22.81 -20.40
C ASN A 105 -5.40 -21.83 -19.24
N SER A 106 -6.54 -21.34 -18.77
CA SER A 106 -6.56 -20.46 -17.61
C SER A 106 -6.03 -21.19 -16.36
N LEU A 107 -5.16 -20.55 -15.62
CA LEU A 107 -4.68 -21.02 -14.31
C LEU A 107 -5.40 -20.32 -13.15
N GLY A 108 -6.07 -19.21 -13.43
CA GLY A 108 -6.69 -18.33 -12.45
C GLY A 108 -6.26 -16.88 -12.67
N ALA A 109 -6.14 -16.10 -11.60
CA ALA A 109 -5.66 -14.72 -11.70
C ALA A 109 -4.93 -14.27 -10.43
N ALA A 110 -4.03 -13.31 -10.61
CA ALA A 110 -3.44 -12.53 -9.52
C ALA A 110 -4.14 -11.17 -9.43
N VAL A 111 -4.51 -10.75 -8.22
CA VAL A 111 -5.29 -9.53 -7.98
C VAL A 111 -4.56 -8.62 -7.01
N GLU A 112 -4.41 -7.36 -7.39
CA GLU A 112 -3.90 -6.31 -6.52
C GLU A 112 -5.05 -5.69 -5.72
N SER A 113 -4.89 -5.62 -4.40
CA SER A 113 -5.85 -5.00 -3.48
C SER A 113 -5.12 -4.12 -2.49
N THR A 114 -5.71 -2.99 -2.14
CA THR A 114 -5.15 -2.03 -1.17
C THR A 114 -6.16 -1.71 -0.09
N THR A 115 -5.73 -1.80 1.17
CA THR A 115 -6.54 -1.43 2.34
C THR A 115 -5.71 -0.57 3.30
N GLY A 116 -6.39 0.22 4.13
CA GLY A 116 -5.71 0.92 5.23
C GLY A 116 -5.29 -0.05 6.32
N GLY A 117 -3.99 -0.18 6.57
CA GLY A 117 -3.40 -0.92 7.68
C GLY A 117 -3.30 -0.07 8.96
N PHE A 118 -2.42 -0.48 9.88
CA PHE A 118 -2.13 0.30 11.09
C PHE A 118 -1.15 1.44 10.82
N GLY A 119 -0.08 1.15 10.08
CA GLY A 119 0.99 2.13 9.78
C GLY A 119 0.77 2.92 8.49
N GLY A 120 -0.25 2.60 7.71
CA GLY A 120 -0.54 3.20 6.41
C GLY A 120 -1.15 2.17 5.45
N ASP A 121 -1.12 2.48 4.17
CA ASP A 121 -1.68 1.59 3.15
C ASP A 121 -0.93 0.25 3.10
N LEU A 122 -1.72 -0.82 3.01
CA LEU A 122 -1.28 -2.20 2.86
C LEU A 122 -1.72 -2.68 1.47
N LYS A 123 -0.77 -2.79 0.54
CA LYS A 123 -1.01 -3.28 -0.82
C LYS A 123 -0.61 -4.74 -0.94
N VAL A 124 -1.56 -5.59 -1.26
CA VAL A 124 -1.41 -7.04 -1.35
C VAL A 124 -1.64 -7.49 -2.78
N LEU A 125 -0.83 -8.42 -3.25
CA LEU A 125 -1.08 -9.21 -4.44
C LEU A 125 -1.46 -10.62 -3.99
N VAL A 126 -2.59 -11.15 -4.46
CA VAL A 126 -3.06 -12.48 -4.12
C VAL A 126 -3.39 -13.28 -5.37
N GLY A 127 -2.92 -14.52 -5.44
CA GLY A 127 -3.21 -15.45 -6.52
C GLY A 127 -4.37 -16.37 -6.16
N PHE A 128 -5.34 -16.47 -7.08
CA PHE A 128 -6.47 -17.38 -7.00
C PHE A 128 -6.40 -18.41 -8.12
N ASP A 129 -6.75 -19.66 -7.83
CA ASP A 129 -6.99 -20.67 -8.86
C ASP A 129 -8.38 -20.49 -9.50
N LYS A 130 -8.74 -21.36 -10.45
CA LYS A 130 -10.03 -21.31 -11.15
C LYS A 130 -11.25 -21.49 -10.23
N GLU A 131 -11.08 -22.20 -9.13
CA GLU A 131 -12.10 -22.46 -8.12
C GLU A 131 -12.20 -21.34 -7.08
N GLY A 132 -11.28 -20.36 -7.12
CA GLY A 132 -11.20 -19.24 -6.19
C GLY A 132 -10.48 -19.57 -4.89
N LYS A 133 -9.66 -20.63 -4.87
CA LYS A 133 -8.77 -20.91 -3.75
C LYS A 133 -7.54 -20.05 -3.81
N ILE A 134 -7.08 -19.62 -2.66
CA ILE A 134 -5.86 -18.81 -2.53
C ILE A 134 -4.64 -19.72 -2.74
N LEU A 135 -3.88 -19.45 -3.80
CA LEU A 135 -2.64 -20.16 -4.12
C LEU A 135 -1.46 -19.58 -3.35
N GLY A 136 -1.41 -18.26 -3.24
CA GLY A 136 -0.34 -17.51 -2.58
C GLY A 136 -0.67 -16.04 -2.47
N TYR A 137 0.12 -15.31 -1.70
CA TYR A 137 0.05 -13.86 -1.66
C TYR A 137 1.44 -13.26 -1.44
N THR A 138 1.59 -11.99 -1.77
CA THR A 138 2.75 -11.18 -1.39
C THR A 138 2.34 -9.75 -1.08
N LEU A 139 3.09 -9.10 -0.18
CA LEU A 139 2.90 -7.67 0.10
C LEU A 139 3.71 -6.87 -0.91
N LEU A 140 3.06 -6.09 -1.76
CA LEU A 140 3.72 -5.20 -2.72
C LEU A 140 4.22 -3.92 -2.03
N GLN A 141 3.43 -3.42 -1.05
CA GLN A 141 3.76 -2.23 -0.28
C GLN A 141 3.09 -2.27 1.08
N HIS A 142 3.80 -1.84 2.11
CA HIS A 142 3.25 -1.60 3.45
C HIS A 142 4.13 -0.65 4.26
N SER A 143 3.53 0.00 5.24
CA SER A 143 4.21 0.86 6.23
C SER A 143 4.03 0.33 7.66
N GLU A 144 3.82 -0.98 7.79
CA GLU A 144 3.58 -1.64 9.07
C GLU A 144 4.83 -1.72 9.94
N THR A 145 4.64 -1.73 11.25
CA THR A 145 5.73 -1.78 12.23
C THR A 145 6.53 -3.07 12.11
N PRO A 146 7.88 -2.99 11.95
CA PRO A 146 8.76 -4.16 11.94
C PRO A 146 8.58 -5.03 13.19
N GLY A 147 8.58 -6.35 13.00
CA GLY A 147 8.39 -7.32 14.10
C GLY A 147 6.93 -7.47 14.59
N LEU A 148 6.02 -6.59 14.17
CA LEU A 148 4.58 -6.63 14.47
C LEU A 148 3.78 -6.83 13.18
N GLY A 149 3.14 -5.78 12.65
CA GLY A 149 2.31 -5.85 11.44
C GLY A 149 3.08 -6.30 10.19
N ALA A 150 4.36 -5.97 10.07
CA ALA A 150 5.22 -6.43 8.98
C ALA A 150 5.34 -7.96 8.88
N LYS A 151 5.03 -8.70 9.96
CA LYS A 151 4.92 -10.17 9.94
C LYS A 151 3.81 -10.70 9.03
N ALA A 152 2.89 -9.86 8.57
CA ALA A 152 1.87 -10.26 7.59
C ALA A 152 2.48 -10.85 6.32
N SER A 153 3.73 -10.51 5.97
CA SER A 153 4.46 -11.11 4.84
C SER A 153 4.67 -12.63 4.94
N THR A 154 4.71 -13.17 6.16
CA THR A 154 4.99 -14.59 6.43
C THR A 154 3.91 -15.30 7.25
N TRP A 155 3.18 -14.57 8.11
CA TRP A 155 2.24 -15.14 9.06
C TRP A 155 1.08 -15.92 8.43
N PHE A 156 0.61 -15.45 7.28
CA PHE A 156 -0.53 -16.02 6.57
C PHE A 156 -0.12 -16.96 5.42
N GLN A 157 1.19 -17.20 5.24
CA GLN A 157 1.73 -18.17 4.29
C GLN A 157 1.44 -19.61 4.72
N LYS A 158 1.70 -20.58 3.84
CA LYS A 158 1.40 -22.02 4.02
C LYS A 158 1.85 -22.58 5.37
N ASP A 159 3.02 -22.19 5.83
CA ASP A 159 3.60 -22.69 7.09
C ASP A 159 3.37 -21.72 8.27
N GLY A 160 2.62 -20.65 8.05
CA GLY A 160 2.30 -19.66 9.06
C GLY A 160 1.13 -20.10 9.96
N LYS A 161 1.13 -19.59 11.20
CA LYS A 161 0.07 -19.90 12.18
C LYS A 161 -1.32 -19.46 11.72
N GLY A 162 -1.42 -18.39 10.94
CA GLY A 162 -2.67 -17.89 10.38
C GLY A 162 -2.81 -18.20 8.89
N SER A 163 -2.32 -19.34 8.41
CA SER A 163 -2.30 -19.66 6.97
C SER A 163 -3.67 -19.50 6.31
N ILE A 164 -3.68 -18.80 5.18
CA ILE A 164 -4.85 -18.66 4.31
C ILE A 164 -4.71 -19.45 3.01
N ILE A 165 -3.56 -20.08 2.79
CA ILE A 165 -3.30 -20.83 1.55
C ILE A 165 -4.24 -22.02 1.44
N GLY A 166 -4.88 -22.18 0.29
CA GLY A 166 -5.89 -23.21 0.03
C GLY A 166 -7.29 -22.89 0.56
N LYS A 167 -7.47 -21.83 1.35
CA LYS A 167 -8.81 -21.32 1.73
C LYS A 167 -9.46 -20.58 0.56
N THR A 168 -10.77 -20.44 0.61
CA THR A 168 -11.55 -19.65 -0.35
C THR A 168 -12.55 -18.76 0.37
N PRO A 169 -12.64 -17.47 0.05
CA PRO A 169 -13.71 -16.61 0.56
C PRO A 169 -15.10 -16.94 0.02
N LYS A 170 -15.22 -17.89 -0.91
CA LYS A 170 -16.51 -18.36 -1.46
C LYS A 170 -17.43 -18.89 -0.37
N ASP A 171 -16.88 -19.56 0.63
CA ASP A 171 -17.62 -20.20 1.71
C ASP A 171 -17.86 -19.26 2.91
N GLY A 172 -17.55 -17.99 2.75
CA GLY A 172 -17.65 -16.93 3.73
C GLY A 172 -16.34 -16.14 3.85
N ASP A 173 -16.43 -14.88 4.23
CA ASP A 173 -15.30 -13.99 4.36
C ASP A 173 -14.26 -14.52 5.36
N LEU A 174 -12.98 -14.38 5.00
CA LEU A 174 -11.88 -14.59 5.93
C LEU A 174 -11.92 -13.51 7.02
N HIS A 175 -11.87 -13.93 8.28
CA HIS A 175 -11.90 -13.03 9.43
C HIS A 175 -10.97 -13.54 10.54
N VAL A 176 -10.65 -12.67 11.50
CA VAL A 176 -9.77 -13.08 12.59
C VAL A 176 -10.53 -13.94 13.60
N SER A 177 -9.90 -15.02 14.06
CA SER A 177 -10.45 -15.98 15.03
C SER A 177 -10.81 -15.37 16.40
N LYS A 178 -10.33 -14.15 16.67
CA LYS A 178 -10.70 -13.37 17.86
C LYS A 178 -12.09 -12.75 17.77
N ASP A 179 -12.58 -12.49 16.56
CA ASP A 179 -13.88 -11.87 16.32
C ASP A 179 -14.96 -12.95 16.22
N ASP A 180 -14.68 -14.02 15.48
CA ASP A 180 -15.51 -15.22 15.35
C ASP A 180 -14.60 -16.43 15.13
N LYS A 181 -14.93 -17.56 15.73
CA LYS A 181 -14.19 -18.84 15.60
C LYS A 181 -14.79 -19.77 14.56
N SER A 182 -15.92 -19.42 13.97
CA SER A 182 -16.62 -20.23 12.97
C SER A 182 -16.08 -20.01 11.56
N GLY A 183 -16.38 -20.92 10.63
CA GLY A 183 -16.14 -20.75 9.21
C GLY A 183 -14.68 -20.51 8.84
N ASN A 184 -14.42 -19.43 8.08
CA ASN A 184 -13.09 -19.05 7.59
C ASN A 184 -12.26 -18.24 8.60
N ALA A 185 -12.32 -18.62 9.88
CA ALA A 185 -11.50 -18.00 10.93
C ALA A 185 -10.01 -18.20 10.69
N VAL A 186 -9.23 -17.15 10.96
CA VAL A 186 -7.78 -17.08 10.76
C VAL A 186 -7.11 -16.49 12.00
N ASP A 187 -6.01 -17.07 12.44
CA ASP A 187 -5.30 -16.59 13.61
C ASP A 187 -4.59 -15.26 13.32
N ALA A 188 -4.92 -14.24 14.12
CA ALA A 188 -4.32 -12.93 14.00
C ALA A 188 -2.85 -12.93 14.44
N ILE A 189 -2.06 -12.04 13.86
CA ILE A 189 -0.71 -11.74 14.33
C ILE A 189 -0.81 -11.20 15.75
N THR A 190 -0.03 -11.77 16.67
CA THR A 190 0.03 -11.32 18.05
C THR A 190 0.41 -9.84 18.12
N ALA A 191 -0.34 -9.06 18.89
CA ALA A 191 -0.20 -7.60 19.03
C ALA A 191 -0.39 -6.78 17.74
N SER A 192 -0.92 -7.38 16.65
CA SER A 192 -1.18 -6.69 15.37
C SER A 192 -2.52 -7.08 14.77
N THR A 193 -3.56 -7.08 15.59
CA THR A 193 -4.92 -7.47 15.16
C THR A 193 -5.49 -6.51 14.12
N ILE A 194 -5.18 -5.21 14.18
CA ILE A 194 -5.63 -4.21 13.20
C ILE A 194 -5.06 -4.55 11.82
N THR A 195 -3.75 -4.77 11.72
CA THR A 195 -3.09 -5.19 10.47
C THR A 195 -3.65 -6.52 9.97
N SER A 196 -3.92 -7.48 10.86
CA SER A 196 -4.50 -8.77 10.48
C SER A 196 -5.89 -8.62 9.86
N ARG A 197 -6.76 -7.78 10.45
CA ARG A 197 -8.09 -7.47 9.87
C ARG A 197 -7.98 -6.76 8.53
N ALA A 198 -7.06 -5.78 8.43
CA ALA A 198 -6.82 -5.06 7.18
C ALA A 198 -6.34 -5.99 6.07
N PHE A 199 -5.42 -6.90 6.39
CA PHE A 199 -4.92 -7.91 5.45
C PHE A 199 -6.05 -8.83 4.96
N LEU A 200 -6.84 -9.42 5.88
CA LEU A 200 -7.95 -10.31 5.50
C LEU A 200 -9.03 -9.56 4.72
N LYS A 201 -9.31 -8.30 5.06
CA LYS A 201 -10.22 -7.44 4.28
C LYS A 201 -9.68 -7.26 2.84
N ALA A 202 -8.37 -7.04 2.66
CA ALA A 202 -7.76 -6.93 1.33
C ALA A 202 -7.95 -8.22 0.52
N ILE A 203 -7.78 -9.39 1.14
CA ILE A 203 -7.97 -10.69 0.48
C ILE A 203 -9.44 -10.89 0.06
N ASN A 204 -10.40 -10.61 0.94
CA ASN A 204 -11.83 -10.73 0.64
C ASN A 204 -12.26 -9.80 -0.51
N GLN A 205 -11.78 -8.57 -0.50
CA GLN A 205 -12.02 -7.59 -1.56
C GLN A 205 -11.40 -8.01 -2.90
N ALA A 206 -10.16 -8.55 -2.86
CA ALA A 206 -9.52 -9.10 -4.05
C ALA A 206 -10.32 -10.28 -4.62
N TYR A 207 -10.87 -11.15 -3.76
CA TYR A 207 -11.72 -12.25 -4.19
C TYR A 207 -13.02 -11.76 -4.84
N ALA A 208 -13.67 -10.75 -4.27
CA ALA A 208 -14.86 -10.14 -4.87
C ALA A 208 -14.57 -9.57 -6.26
N ALA A 209 -13.43 -8.89 -6.45
CA ALA A 209 -13.00 -8.39 -7.75
C ALA A 209 -12.67 -9.53 -8.74
N TYR A 210 -12.05 -10.59 -8.27
CA TYR A 210 -11.77 -11.79 -9.06
C TYR A 210 -13.03 -12.46 -9.59
N THR A 211 -14.03 -12.67 -8.73
CA THR A 211 -15.31 -13.34 -9.11
C THR A 211 -16.14 -12.50 -10.05
N GLN A 212 -16.14 -11.18 -9.91
CA GLN A 212 -16.81 -10.27 -10.83
C GLN A 212 -16.22 -10.36 -12.23
N GLN A 213 -14.91 -10.53 -12.37
CA GLN A 213 -14.27 -10.75 -13.67
C GLN A 213 -14.65 -12.11 -14.29
N GLY A 214 -14.79 -13.15 -13.45
CA GLY A 214 -15.18 -14.50 -13.89
C GLY A 214 -16.62 -14.58 -14.45
N THR A 215 -17.51 -13.70 -14.01
CA THR A 215 -18.90 -13.62 -14.53
C THR A 215 -18.99 -12.91 -15.88
N ASP A 216 -18.15 -11.92 -16.14
CA ASP A 216 -18.17 -11.17 -17.42
C ASP A 216 -17.62 -11.99 -18.59
N GLY A 217 -16.86 -13.04 -18.36
CA GLY A 217 -16.27 -13.90 -19.40
C GLY A 217 -17.19 -14.98 -19.95
N LYS A 218 -18.32 -15.28 -19.33
CA LYS A 218 -19.20 -16.41 -19.71
C LYS A 218 -20.70 -16.16 -19.73
N SER A 219 -21.22 -15.02 -19.30
CA SER A 219 -22.66 -14.78 -19.37
C SER A 219 -22.99 -13.36 -19.79
N GLY A 220 -23.29 -13.19 -21.05
CA GLY A 220 -24.09 -12.07 -21.56
C GLY A 220 -25.55 -12.13 -21.09
N ALA A 221 -25.82 -12.48 -19.83
CA ALA A 221 -27.18 -12.61 -19.30
C ALA A 221 -27.25 -12.39 -17.79
N THR A 222 -26.94 -11.20 -17.32
CA THR A 222 -27.56 -10.76 -16.08
C THR A 222 -28.76 -9.92 -16.45
N LYS A 223 -29.90 -10.56 -16.66
CA LYS A 223 -31.20 -9.88 -16.69
C LYS A 223 -31.43 -9.31 -15.30
N VAL A 224 -31.26 -8.00 -15.16
CA VAL A 224 -31.78 -7.23 -14.03
C VAL A 224 -33.28 -7.43 -14.02
N LYS A 225 -33.77 -8.20 -13.06
CA LYS A 225 -35.19 -8.32 -12.78
C LYS A 225 -35.62 -7.01 -12.12
N LYS A 226 -36.21 -6.09 -12.92
CA LYS A 226 -37.00 -4.99 -12.38
C LYS A 226 -38.20 -5.60 -11.65
N GLY A 227 -38.25 -5.41 -10.35
CA GLY A 227 -39.41 -5.53 -9.51
C GLY A 227 -39.78 -4.16 -9.02
#